data_409f9df4fd09a177bb0e95b8d7483a31
#
_entry.id   409f9df4fd09a177bb0e95b8d7483a31
#
_cell.length_a   1.000
_cell.length_b   1.000
_cell.length_c   1.000
_cell.angle_alpha   90.00
_cell.angle_beta   90.00
_cell.angle_gamma   90.00
#
_symmetry.space_group_name_H-M   'P 1'
#
loop_
_entity.id
_entity.type
_entity.pdbx_description
1 polymer ?
#
loop_
_entity_poly.entity_id
_entity_poly.type
_entity_poly.pdbx_seq_one_letter_code
_entity_poly.pdbx_strand_id
1 'polypeptide(L)'
;LEDFIARGSVKELEAEIFNNFHFKKVNFSFFADKKDILIKNIFGDLQDIEITDGDIKMNLEKGIKLTSNFNSKFNFNEKLIKIYAKLLNKYEFIKNIKDIDVDLSNNISIELDSTYKVKNYNYSISGKLKKGKFKLLYPIRNSFLLEEIKEIYFSDIKFKTIFKPKSIKLSGEGKYSLDGLDFLKINLENDLKDDFLNLKLNFDFKKDLELEIINYNKSKNSIANL
;
A
#
# COMPACT_ATOMS: atom_id res chain seq x y z
N LEU A 1 -14.90 18.71 33.22
CA LEU A 1 -15.51 17.38 33.19
C LEU A 1 -14.86 16.55 34.28
N GLU A 2 -15.65 16.12 35.26
CA GLU A 2 -15.25 15.15 36.28
C GLU A 2 -14.86 13.84 35.63
N ASP A 3 -14.18 12.97 36.36
CA ASP A 3 -13.72 11.67 35.83
C ASP A 3 -14.91 10.86 35.29
N PHE A 4 -14.80 10.43 34.06
CA PHE A 4 -15.82 9.58 33.43
C PHE A 4 -15.15 8.28 32.89
N ILE A 5 -15.93 7.24 32.84
CA ILE A 5 -15.59 5.98 32.18
C ILE A 5 -16.74 5.60 31.26
N ALA A 6 -16.44 5.38 29.99
CA ALA A 6 -17.37 4.84 29.01
C ALA A 6 -16.82 3.55 28.43
N ARG A 7 -17.66 2.52 28.33
CA ARG A 7 -17.32 1.24 27.68
C ARG A 7 -18.53 0.65 26.99
N GLY A 8 -18.26 -0.04 25.91
CA GLY A 8 -19.33 -0.69 25.16
C GLY A 8 -18.82 -1.48 23.98
N SER A 9 -19.76 -1.96 23.20
CA SER A 9 -19.49 -2.60 21.93
C SER A 9 -20.49 -2.11 20.89
N VAL A 10 -20.02 -2.03 19.66
CA VAL A 10 -20.85 -1.76 18.48
C VAL A 10 -20.82 -3.03 17.63
N LYS A 11 -21.97 -3.44 17.11
CA LYS A 11 -22.13 -4.62 16.27
C LYS A 11 -22.90 -4.25 15.02
N GLU A 12 -22.46 -4.80 13.90
CA GLU A 12 -23.13 -4.67 12.60
C GLU A 12 -23.42 -3.20 12.21
N LEU A 13 -22.49 -2.28 12.54
CA LEU A 13 -22.63 -0.87 12.18
C LEU A 13 -22.58 -0.74 10.66
N GLU A 14 -23.58 -0.06 10.12
CA GLU A 14 -23.59 0.45 8.77
C GLU A 14 -23.64 1.97 8.79
N ALA A 15 -22.72 2.61 8.08
CA ALA A 15 -22.63 4.07 8.03
C ALA A 15 -22.03 4.54 6.71
N GLU A 16 -22.45 5.70 6.27
CA GLU A 16 -21.82 6.44 5.19
C GLU A 16 -21.03 7.61 5.77
N ILE A 17 -19.76 7.72 5.45
CA ILE A 17 -18.87 8.79 5.91
C ILE A 17 -18.29 9.52 4.69
N PHE A 18 -18.16 10.85 4.80
CA PHE A 18 -17.55 11.70 3.78
C PHE A 18 -18.16 11.56 2.37
N ASN A 19 -19.49 11.45 2.30
CA ASN A 19 -20.30 11.45 1.07
C ASN A 19 -20.00 10.34 0.06
N ASN A 20 -19.27 9.28 0.42
CA ASN A 20 -19.03 8.16 -0.51
C ASN A 20 -18.36 6.93 0.13
N PHE A 21 -17.97 6.96 1.40
CA PHE A 21 -17.40 5.80 2.07
C PHE A 21 -18.46 5.05 2.85
N HIS A 22 -18.76 3.85 2.42
CA HIS A 22 -19.71 2.98 3.09
C HIS A 22 -18.98 1.99 3.99
N PHE A 23 -19.27 2.08 5.29
CA PHE A 23 -18.93 1.05 6.26
C PHE A 23 -20.05 0.04 6.33
N LYS A 24 -19.74 -1.25 6.31
CA LYS A 24 -20.70 -2.33 6.45
C LYS A 24 -20.19 -3.36 7.44
N LYS A 25 -21.10 -3.88 8.24
CA LYS A 25 -20.84 -4.95 9.21
C LYS A 25 -19.66 -4.62 10.15
N VAL A 26 -19.49 -3.34 10.50
CA VAL A 26 -18.40 -2.93 11.36
C VAL A 26 -18.71 -3.27 12.79
N ASN A 27 -17.80 -3.96 13.43
CA ASN A 27 -17.87 -4.39 14.81
C ASN A 27 -16.64 -3.91 15.55
N PHE A 28 -16.79 -3.48 16.79
CA PHE A 28 -15.69 -3.16 17.68
C PHE A 28 -16.17 -3.06 19.14
N SER A 29 -15.22 -3.12 20.06
CA SER A 29 -15.42 -2.75 21.47
C SER A 29 -14.66 -1.47 21.76
N PHE A 30 -15.16 -0.66 22.70
CA PHE A 30 -14.49 0.56 23.11
C PHE A 30 -14.44 0.74 24.61
N PHE A 31 -13.40 1.42 25.04
CA PHE A 31 -13.22 1.98 26.36
C PHE A 31 -12.73 3.40 26.22
N ALA A 32 -13.26 4.33 27.00
CA ALA A 32 -12.82 5.70 27.03
C ALA A 32 -12.85 6.22 28.45
N ASP A 33 -11.82 6.95 28.84
CA ASP A 33 -11.76 7.76 30.04
C ASP A 33 -11.11 9.12 29.73
N LYS A 34 -10.79 9.90 30.75
CA LYS A 34 -10.16 11.21 30.61
C LYS A 34 -8.78 11.17 29.92
N LYS A 35 -8.10 10.06 29.97
CA LYS A 35 -6.71 9.91 29.53
C LYS A 35 -6.58 9.12 28.24
N ASP A 36 -7.37 8.09 28.10
CA ASP A 36 -7.25 7.13 26.99
C ASP A 36 -8.59 6.85 26.31
N ILE A 37 -8.52 6.66 25.00
CA ILE A 37 -9.60 6.07 24.21
C ILE A 37 -9.00 4.82 23.55
N LEU A 38 -9.64 3.68 23.77
CA LEU A 38 -9.26 2.39 23.20
C LEU A 38 -10.43 1.86 22.37
N ILE A 39 -10.17 1.53 21.12
CA ILE A 39 -11.11 0.81 20.26
C ILE A 39 -10.41 -0.47 19.86
N LYS A 40 -11.04 -1.61 20.11
CA LYS A 40 -10.43 -2.94 19.93
C LYS A 40 -11.32 -3.87 19.14
N ASN A 41 -10.69 -4.90 18.57
CA ASN A 41 -11.37 -5.94 17.80
C ASN A 41 -12.20 -5.34 16.66
N ILE A 42 -11.60 -4.41 15.93
CA ILE A 42 -12.25 -3.76 14.79
C ILE A 42 -12.22 -4.73 13.61
N PHE A 43 -13.38 -5.10 13.11
CA PHE A 43 -13.52 -5.85 11.86
C PHE A 43 -14.77 -5.40 11.11
N GLY A 44 -14.77 -5.56 9.79
CA GLY A 44 -15.86 -5.13 8.92
C GLY A 44 -15.39 -4.78 7.52
N ASP A 45 -16.27 -4.23 6.72
CA ASP A 45 -15.99 -3.83 5.35
C ASP A 45 -16.00 -2.29 5.22
N LEU A 46 -14.97 -1.75 4.64
CA LEU A 46 -14.89 -0.36 4.22
C LEU A 46 -14.81 -0.31 2.70
N GLN A 47 -15.91 -0.01 2.04
CA GLN A 47 -15.97 0.14 0.58
C GLN A 47 -15.29 -1.04 -0.16
N ASP A 48 -15.66 -2.27 0.19
CA ASP A 48 -15.09 -3.52 -0.36
C ASP A 48 -13.61 -3.78 0.04
N ILE A 49 -13.07 -3.05 1.03
CA ILE A 49 -11.85 -3.40 1.75
C ILE A 49 -12.25 -4.13 3.02
N GLU A 50 -11.90 -5.40 3.13
CA GLU A 50 -12.13 -6.18 4.35
C GLU A 50 -11.10 -5.78 5.42
N ILE A 51 -11.56 -5.30 6.56
CA ILE A 51 -10.77 -5.15 7.78
C ILE A 51 -10.96 -6.41 8.60
N THR A 52 -9.91 -7.20 8.74
CA THR A 52 -9.99 -8.51 9.40
C THR A 52 -9.70 -8.46 10.89
N ASP A 53 -8.95 -7.47 11.31
CA ASP A 53 -8.59 -7.20 12.69
C ASP A 53 -8.04 -5.78 12.82
N GLY A 54 -8.33 -5.10 13.93
CA GLY A 54 -7.79 -3.77 14.15
C GLY A 54 -8.00 -3.25 15.56
N ASP A 55 -7.03 -2.43 15.99
CA ASP A 55 -7.06 -1.71 17.25
C ASP A 55 -6.67 -0.25 17.05
N ILE A 56 -7.30 0.66 17.80
CA ILE A 56 -6.94 2.07 17.88
C ILE A 56 -6.77 2.44 19.35
N LYS A 57 -5.66 3.07 19.66
CA LYS A 57 -5.41 3.70 20.96
C LYS A 57 -5.14 5.19 20.78
N MET A 58 -5.84 6.02 21.50
CA MET A 58 -5.59 7.45 21.60
C MET A 58 -5.26 7.80 23.06
N ASN A 59 -4.11 8.42 23.28
CA ASN A 59 -3.71 8.95 24.58
C ASN A 59 -3.83 10.47 24.57
N LEU A 60 -4.42 11.05 25.63
CA LEU A 60 -4.79 12.47 25.76
C LEU A 60 -3.99 13.21 26.84
N GLU A 61 -3.11 12.55 27.60
CA GLU A 61 -2.46 13.15 28.78
C GLU A 61 -1.45 14.26 28.45
N LYS A 62 -0.63 14.09 27.40
CA LYS A 62 0.46 15.02 27.03
C LYS A 62 0.37 15.46 25.56
N GLY A 63 -0.80 15.91 25.15
CA GLY A 63 -1.15 16.08 23.75
C GLY A 63 -1.90 14.84 23.26
N ILE A 64 -2.19 14.79 21.97
CA ILE A 64 -2.92 13.66 21.40
C ILE A 64 -1.94 12.76 20.67
N LYS A 65 -1.80 11.53 21.15
CA LYS A 65 -1.06 10.48 20.45
C LYS A 65 -2.02 9.36 20.06
N LEU A 66 -2.18 9.17 18.77
CA LEU A 66 -2.96 8.09 18.19
C LEU A 66 -2.03 7.00 17.69
N THR A 67 -2.30 5.75 18.07
CA THR A 67 -1.69 4.56 17.49
C THR A 67 -2.76 3.62 16.99
N SER A 68 -2.56 3.01 15.84
CA SER A 68 -3.50 2.05 15.27
C SER A 68 -2.74 0.93 14.58
N ASN A 69 -3.22 -0.29 14.77
CA ASN A 69 -2.77 -1.46 14.03
C ASN A 69 -4.01 -2.09 13.40
N PHE A 70 -3.95 -2.40 12.12
CA PHE A 70 -5.04 -3.13 11.48
C PHE A 70 -4.56 -3.95 10.30
N ASN A 71 -5.21 -5.08 10.10
CA ASN A 71 -5.03 -5.94 8.95
C ASN A 71 -6.18 -5.77 7.97
N SER A 72 -5.87 -5.69 6.70
CA SER A 72 -6.87 -5.53 5.64
C SER A 72 -6.55 -6.40 4.44
N LYS A 73 -7.61 -6.79 3.74
CA LYS A 73 -7.54 -7.49 2.46
C LYS A 73 -8.36 -6.74 1.44
N PHE A 74 -7.85 -6.62 0.26
CA PHE A 74 -8.64 -6.07 -0.83
C PHE A 74 -8.26 -6.68 -2.18
N ASN A 75 -9.30 -6.82 -2.97
CA ASN A 75 -9.21 -7.24 -4.35
C ASN A 75 -9.78 -6.11 -5.20
N PHE A 76 -8.91 -5.30 -5.78
CA PHE A 76 -9.32 -4.23 -6.68
C PHE A 76 -9.47 -4.76 -8.10
N ASN A 77 -10.69 -4.70 -8.59
CA ASN A 77 -11.00 -4.83 -10.01
C ASN A 77 -11.19 -3.43 -10.64
N GLU A 78 -11.36 -3.38 -11.95
CA GLU A 78 -11.54 -2.10 -12.67
C GLU A 78 -12.69 -1.22 -12.14
N LYS A 79 -13.77 -1.83 -11.59
CA LYS A 79 -14.90 -1.09 -11.03
C LYS A 79 -14.51 -0.34 -9.76
N LEU A 80 -13.84 -1.01 -8.84
CA LEU A 80 -13.37 -0.41 -7.58
C LEU A 80 -12.28 0.63 -7.84
N ILE A 81 -11.35 0.34 -8.74
CA ILE A 81 -10.31 1.28 -9.13
C ILE A 81 -10.90 2.60 -9.61
N LYS A 82 -11.99 2.58 -10.38
CA LYS A 82 -12.68 3.81 -10.82
C LYS A 82 -13.26 4.62 -9.66
N ILE A 83 -13.78 3.95 -8.63
CA ILE A 83 -14.31 4.62 -7.41
C ILE A 83 -13.17 5.30 -6.67
N TYR A 84 -12.09 4.56 -6.38
CA TYR A 84 -10.95 5.10 -5.66
C TYR A 84 -10.15 6.14 -6.46
N ALA A 85 -10.08 6.00 -7.79
CA ALA A 85 -9.45 7.00 -8.66
C ALA A 85 -10.13 8.38 -8.59
N LYS A 86 -11.45 8.44 -8.34
CA LYS A 86 -12.14 9.71 -8.10
C LYS A 86 -11.73 10.37 -6.78
N LEU A 87 -11.48 9.56 -5.74
CA LEU A 87 -11.06 10.03 -4.42
C LEU A 87 -9.57 10.41 -4.40
N LEU A 88 -8.77 9.68 -5.16
CA LEU A 88 -7.32 9.82 -5.23
C LEU A 88 -6.88 10.46 -6.56
N ASN A 89 -7.67 11.41 -7.07
CA ASN A 89 -7.48 12.04 -8.38
C ASN A 89 -6.10 12.71 -8.58
N LYS A 90 -5.40 13.01 -7.50
CA LYS A 90 -4.01 13.52 -7.51
C LYS A 90 -2.98 12.48 -7.94
N TYR A 91 -3.33 11.18 -7.89
CA TYR A 91 -2.39 10.08 -8.15
C TYR A 91 -2.75 9.40 -9.47
N GLU A 92 -2.21 9.89 -10.57
CA GLU A 92 -2.50 9.37 -11.92
C GLU A 92 -2.17 7.89 -12.10
N PHE A 93 -1.17 7.36 -11.38
CA PHE A 93 -0.77 5.97 -11.46
C PHE A 93 -1.90 4.99 -11.09
N ILE A 94 -2.89 5.40 -10.27
CA ILE A 94 -4.02 4.56 -9.87
C ILE A 94 -4.87 4.17 -11.09
N LYS A 95 -4.97 5.03 -12.09
CA LYS A 95 -5.70 4.75 -13.35
C LYS A 95 -5.07 3.61 -14.15
N ASN A 96 -3.82 3.30 -13.86
CA ASN A 96 -3.04 2.27 -14.56
C ASN A 96 -3.13 0.90 -13.90
N ILE A 97 -3.67 0.84 -12.70
CA ILE A 97 -3.94 -0.41 -12.01
C ILE A 97 -5.14 -1.09 -12.69
N LYS A 98 -4.97 -2.36 -13.04
CA LYS A 98 -6.03 -3.14 -13.69
C LYS A 98 -6.62 -4.21 -12.79
N ASP A 99 -5.78 -4.83 -11.97
CA ASP A 99 -6.17 -5.86 -11.03
C ASP A 99 -5.15 -5.91 -9.90
N ILE A 100 -5.60 -5.93 -8.65
CA ILE A 100 -4.74 -6.09 -7.47
C ILE A 100 -5.45 -6.98 -6.45
N ASP A 101 -4.75 -8.01 -5.97
CA ASP A 101 -5.13 -8.80 -4.80
C ASP A 101 -4.01 -8.70 -3.77
N VAL A 102 -4.30 -8.09 -2.61
CA VAL A 102 -3.29 -7.79 -1.61
C VAL A 102 -3.81 -7.95 -0.19
N ASP A 103 -2.98 -8.54 0.66
CA ASP A 103 -3.14 -8.56 2.12
C ASP A 103 -2.17 -7.55 2.74
N LEU A 104 -2.67 -6.68 3.61
CA LEU A 104 -1.90 -5.63 4.26
C LEU A 104 -1.95 -5.72 5.78
N SER A 105 -0.84 -5.38 6.41
CA SER A 105 -0.73 -5.05 7.82
C SER A 105 -0.28 -3.61 7.95
N ASN A 106 -1.05 -2.81 8.68
CA ASN A 106 -0.89 -1.37 8.80
C ASN A 106 -0.59 -1.02 10.25
N ASN A 107 0.43 -0.20 10.46
CA ASN A 107 0.78 0.35 11.76
C ASN A 107 0.90 1.87 11.64
N ILE A 108 0.08 2.59 12.36
CA ILE A 108 0.01 4.04 12.32
C ILE A 108 0.33 4.59 13.71
N SER A 109 1.17 5.61 13.75
CA SER A 109 1.39 6.44 14.93
C SER A 109 1.36 7.89 14.50
N ILE A 110 0.47 8.70 15.11
CA ILE A 110 0.30 10.13 14.82
C ILE A 110 0.36 10.89 16.14
N GLU A 111 1.16 11.94 16.17
CA GLU A 111 1.21 12.90 17.27
C GLU A 111 0.62 14.23 16.79
N LEU A 112 -0.35 14.74 17.52
CA LEU A 112 -0.97 16.05 17.27
C LEU A 112 -0.48 17.05 18.31
N ASP A 113 -0.40 18.31 17.91
CA ASP A 113 -0.19 19.41 18.85
C ASP A 113 -1.50 19.83 19.55
N SER A 114 -1.43 20.82 20.42
CA SER A 114 -2.59 21.37 21.15
C SER A 114 -3.65 22.01 20.25
N THR A 115 -3.33 22.26 18.98
CA THR A 115 -4.25 22.81 17.97
C THR A 115 -4.77 21.73 17.02
N TYR A 116 -4.57 20.44 17.35
CA TYR A 116 -4.95 19.28 16.55
C TYR A 116 -4.24 19.18 15.17
N LYS A 117 -3.11 19.87 15.00
CA LYS A 117 -2.29 19.74 13.80
C LYS A 117 -1.29 18.60 13.97
N VAL A 118 -1.03 17.87 12.89
CA VAL A 118 -0.06 16.79 12.88
C VAL A 118 1.33 17.36 13.15
N LYS A 119 1.93 16.95 14.27
CA LYS A 119 3.30 17.28 14.67
C LYS A 119 4.29 16.24 14.15
N ASN A 120 3.91 14.98 14.24
CA ASN A 120 4.74 13.86 13.80
C ASN A 120 3.87 12.69 13.39
N TYR A 121 4.38 11.84 12.50
CA TYR A 121 3.73 10.60 12.14
C TYR A 121 4.76 9.53 11.73
N ASN A 122 4.36 8.29 11.95
CA ASN A 122 5.03 7.11 11.42
C ASN A 122 3.95 6.15 10.92
N TYR A 123 3.93 5.89 9.63
CA TYR A 123 3.02 4.94 9.03
C TYR A 123 3.82 3.83 8.36
N SER A 124 3.67 2.61 8.83
CA SER A 124 4.29 1.42 8.26
C SER A 124 3.22 0.50 7.66
N ILE A 125 3.40 0.17 6.41
CA ILE A 125 2.59 -0.83 5.70
C ILE A 125 3.51 -1.99 5.37
N SER A 126 3.09 -3.21 5.66
CA SER A 126 3.70 -4.42 5.13
C SER A 126 2.63 -5.33 4.58
N GLY A 127 2.96 -6.13 3.59
CA GLY A 127 1.95 -7.00 3.02
C GLY A 127 2.46 -7.93 1.94
N LYS A 128 1.52 -8.67 1.39
CA LYS A 128 1.74 -9.57 0.26
C LYS A 128 0.78 -9.21 -0.87
N LEU A 129 1.34 -8.71 -1.97
CA LEU A 129 0.65 -8.60 -3.24
C LEU A 129 0.65 -9.99 -3.89
N LYS A 130 -0.49 -10.67 -3.89
CA LYS A 130 -0.65 -12.02 -4.47
C LYS A 130 -0.61 -11.96 -5.98
N LYS A 131 -1.30 -10.98 -6.55
CA LYS A 131 -1.28 -10.64 -7.97
C LYS A 131 -1.49 -9.15 -8.18
N GLY A 132 -0.90 -8.63 -9.24
CA GLY A 132 -1.10 -7.25 -9.68
C GLY A 132 -0.90 -7.13 -11.18
N LYS A 133 -1.76 -6.36 -11.84
CA LYS A 133 -1.66 -6.02 -13.24
C LYS A 133 -1.67 -4.51 -13.41
N PHE A 134 -0.63 -3.99 -14.02
CA PHE A 134 -0.42 -2.56 -14.24
C PHE A 134 -0.25 -2.27 -15.72
N LYS A 135 -1.02 -1.32 -16.22
CA LYS A 135 -0.83 -0.78 -17.56
C LYS A 135 0.16 0.38 -17.49
N LEU A 136 1.17 0.39 -18.35
CA LEU A 136 2.10 1.50 -18.40
C LEU A 136 1.44 2.71 -19.09
N LEU A 137 1.62 3.92 -18.52
CA LEU A 137 1.19 5.18 -19.14
C LEU A 137 1.85 5.37 -20.50
N TYR A 138 3.15 5.12 -20.53
CA TYR A 138 3.96 5.15 -21.72
C TYR A 138 4.53 3.76 -21.92
N PRO A 139 4.18 3.08 -23.01
CA PRO A 139 4.77 1.80 -23.34
C PRO A 139 6.28 1.94 -23.44
N ILE A 140 7.01 0.98 -22.87
CA ILE A 140 8.46 0.97 -22.98
C ILE A 140 8.82 0.47 -24.36
N ARG A 141 9.37 1.38 -25.16
CA ARG A 141 9.97 1.09 -26.46
C ARG A 141 11.44 1.43 -26.36
N ASN A 142 12.28 0.49 -26.63
CA ASN A 142 13.73 0.72 -26.68
C ASN A 142 14.32 -0.05 -27.85
N SER A 143 15.36 0.48 -28.46
CA SER A 143 16.14 -0.20 -29.50
C SER A 143 16.70 -1.56 -29.06
N PHE A 144 16.84 -1.75 -27.74
CA PHE A 144 17.30 -2.99 -27.14
C PHE A 144 16.19 -4.04 -26.91
N LEU A 145 14.91 -3.66 -27.05
CA LEU A 145 13.76 -4.53 -26.88
C LEU A 145 13.04 -4.69 -28.22
N LEU A 146 12.93 -5.92 -28.70
CA LEU A 146 12.24 -6.23 -29.96
C LEU A 146 10.73 -6.00 -29.85
N GLU A 147 10.17 -6.01 -28.65
CA GLU A 147 8.74 -5.86 -28.39
C GLU A 147 8.44 -4.71 -27.44
N GLU A 148 7.34 -4.01 -27.70
CA GLU A 148 6.82 -2.96 -26.84
C GLU A 148 6.20 -3.54 -25.55
N ILE A 149 6.65 -3.08 -24.39
CA ILE A 149 6.06 -3.46 -23.10
C ILE A 149 4.96 -2.48 -22.74
N LYS A 150 3.72 -2.96 -22.67
CA LYS A 150 2.53 -2.17 -22.35
C LYS A 150 2.00 -2.42 -20.95
N GLU A 151 2.23 -3.59 -20.42
CA GLU A 151 1.72 -4.04 -19.11
C GLU A 151 2.83 -4.75 -18.35
N ILE A 152 2.75 -4.65 -17.03
CA ILE A 152 3.62 -5.39 -16.10
C ILE A 152 2.71 -6.14 -15.13
N TYR A 153 3.04 -7.40 -14.93
CA TYR A 153 2.36 -8.31 -14.00
C TYR A 153 3.25 -8.57 -12.81
N PHE A 154 2.68 -8.60 -11.62
CA PHE A 154 3.37 -8.95 -10.39
C PHE A 154 2.69 -10.12 -9.72
N SER A 155 3.48 -10.99 -9.09
CA SER A 155 3.01 -12.13 -8.32
C SER A 155 3.87 -12.33 -7.08
N ASP A 156 3.21 -12.64 -5.97
CA ASP A 156 3.86 -13.00 -4.71
C ASP A 156 4.87 -11.95 -4.20
N ILE A 157 4.62 -10.67 -4.43
CA ILE A 157 5.46 -9.59 -3.92
C ILE A 157 5.21 -9.42 -2.42
N LYS A 158 6.22 -9.68 -1.61
CA LYS A 158 6.27 -9.25 -0.21
C LYS A 158 6.87 -7.85 -0.18
N PHE A 159 6.24 -6.93 0.52
CA PHE A 159 6.73 -5.56 0.58
C PHE A 159 6.55 -4.94 1.97
N LYS A 160 7.35 -3.93 2.22
CA LYS A 160 7.26 -3.06 3.39
C LYS A 160 7.52 -1.62 2.99
N THR A 161 6.64 -0.73 3.42
CA THR A 161 6.78 0.71 3.22
C THR A 161 6.71 1.42 4.57
N ILE A 162 7.57 2.40 4.79
CA ILE A 162 7.59 3.23 5.99
C ILE A 162 7.54 4.68 5.55
N PHE A 163 6.52 5.40 6.00
CA PHE A 163 6.34 6.83 5.78
C PHE A 163 6.62 7.57 7.09
N LYS A 164 7.52 8.54 7.04
CA LYS A 164 7.81 9.48 8.11
C LYS A 164 7.88 10.90 7.52
N PRO A 165 7.83 11.95 8.32
CA PRO A 165 8.12 13.29 7.81
C PRO A 165 9.42 13.30 7.01
N LYS A 166 9.37 13.75 5.75
CA LYS A 166 10.50 13.86 4.83
C LYS A 166 11.26 12.55 4.53
N SER A 167 10.66 11.40 4.78
CA SER A 167 11.29 10.11 4.47
C SER A 167 10.27 9.05 4.08
N ILE A 168 10.53 8.37 2.97
CA ILE A 168 9.76 7.22 2.52
C ILE A 168 10.75 6.11 2.21
N LYS A 169 10.57 4.96 2.87
CA LYS A 169 11.34 3.75 2.58
C LYS A 169 10.41 2.69 2.05
N LEU A 170 10.77 2.07 0.95
CA LEU A 170 10.04 0.96 0.35
C LEU A 170 11.05 -0.16 0.09
N SER A 171 10.71 -1.37 0.50
CA SER A 171 11.39 -2.59 0.06
C SER A 171 10.36 -3.60 -0.41
N GLY A 172 10.71 -4.38 -1.41
CA GLY A 172 9.84 -5.41 -1.94
C GLY A 172 10.61 -6.47 -2.72
N GLU A 173 10.19 -7.71 -2.58
CA GLU A 173 10.75 -8.87 -3.30
C GLU A 173 9.62 -9.77 -3.78
N GLY A 174 9.80 -10.41 -4.91
CA GLY A 174 8.83 -11.35 -5.45
C GLY A 174 9.06 -11.66 -6.92
N LYS A 175 7.99 -11.69 -7.69
CA LYS A 175 8.05 -12.03 -9.10
C LYS A 175 7.33 -11.01 -9.97
N TYR A 176 7.84 -10.80 -11.17
CA TYR A 176 7.22 -9.98 -12.20
C TYR A 176 7.21 -10.71 -13.54
N SER A 177 6.32 -10.27 -14.43
CA SER A 177 6.27 -10.75 -15.80
C SER A 177 5.92 -9.59 -16.75
N LEU A 178 6.45 -9.63 -17.96
CA LEU A 178 6.19 -8.66 -19.02
C LEU A 178 5.14 -9.16 -20.04
N ASP A 179 4.76 -10.42 -19.94
CA ASP A 179 3.78 -11.08 -20.82
C ASP A 179 2.64 -11.79 -20.06
N GLY A 180 2.75 -11.85 -18.72
CA GLY A 180 1.79 -12.53 -17.87
C GLY A 180 1.96 -14.05 -17.78
N LEU A 181 2.98 -14.63 -18.44
CA LEU A 181 3.23 -16.07 -18.50
C LEU A 181 4.50 -16.45 -17.75
N ASP A 182 5.63 -15.85 -18.12
CA ASP A 182 6.93 -16.12 -17.52
C ASP A 182 7.21 -15.17 -16.36
N PHE A 183 7.16 -15.68 -15.13
CA PHE A 183 7.41 -14.90 -13.92
C PHE A 183 8.87 -15.04 -13.45
N LEU A 184 9.57 -13.91 -13.40
CA LEU A 184 10.97 -13.76 -13.04
C LEU A 184 11.13 -13.06 -11.70
N LYS A 185 12.27 -13.17 -11.05
CA LYS A 185 12.54 -12.54 -9.77
C LYS A 185 12.72 -11.04 -9.92
N ILE A 186 12.26 -10.32 -8.91
CA ILE A 186 12.46 -8.87 -8.76
C ILE A 186 12.68 -8.53 -7.30
N ASN A 187 13.60 -7.61 -7.05
CA ASN A 187 13.83 -7.01 -5.75
C ASN A 187 13.96 -5.49 -5.93
N LEU A 188 13.26 -4.75 -5.11
CA LEU A 188 13.20 -3.29 -5.14
C LEU A 188 13.49 -2.73 -3.76
N GLU A 189 14.41 -1.80 -3.68
CA GLU A 189 14.65 -0.94 -2.51
C GLU A 189 14.60 0.51 -2.95
N ASN A 190 13.83 1.31 -2.24
CA ASN A 190 13.72 2.75 -2.45
C ASN A 190 13.85 3.46 -1.09
N ASP A 191 14.71 4.44 -1.02
CA ASP A 191 14.86 5.35 0.12
C ASP A 191 14.80 6.79 -0.39
N LEU A 192 13.67 7.45 -0.15
CA LEU A 192 13.51 8.88 -0.37
C LEU A 192 13.71 9.60 0.96
N LYS A 193 14.69 10.48 1.03
CA LYS A 193 14.99 11.29 2.21
C LYS A 193 15.37 12.69 1.79
N ASP A 194 14.69 13.70 2.32
CA ASP A 194 14.98 15.13 2.09
C ASP A 194 15.23 15.46 0.59
N ASP A 195 14.34 14.99 -0.30
CA ASP A 195 14.41 15.15 -1.78
C ASP A 195 15.48 14.31 -2.50
N PHE A 196 16.27 13.51 -1.78
CA PHE A 196 17.17 12.53 -2.38
C PHE A 196 16.50 11.19 -2.54
N LEU A 197 16.44 10.71 -3.78
CA LEU A 197 15.92 9.40 -4.14
C LEU A 197 17.08 8.43 -4.36
N ASN A 198 17.14 7.38 -3.55
CA ASN A 198 18.00 6.23 -3.80
C ASN A 198 17.12 5.02 -4.19
N LEU A 199 17.22 4.61 -5.44
CA LEU A 199 16.50 3.48 -6.00
C LEU A 199 17.48 2.38 -6.37
N LYS A 200 17.29 1.20 -5.78
CA LYS A 200 18.00 -0.01 -6.16
C LYS A 200 16.99 -1.04 -6.67
N LEU A 201 17.19 -1.49 -7.88
CA LEU A 201 16.35 -2.47 -8.54
C LEU A 201 17.23 -3.60 -9.05
N ASN A 202 16.96 -4.83 -8.60
CA ASN A 202 17.58 -6.04 -9.13
C ASN A 202 16.49 -6.93 -9.68
N PHE A 203 16.66 -7.42 -10.89
CA PHE A 203 15.67 -8.30 -11.53
C PHE A 203 16.31 -9.25 -12.53
N ASP A 204 15.72 -10.42 -12.65
CA ASP A 204 16.05 -11.36 -13.70
C ASP A 204 15.39 -10.94 -15.02
N PHE A 205 16.11 -11.00 -16.13
CA PHE A 205 15.60 -10.60 -17.44
C PHE A 205 15.81 -11.71 -18.48
N LYS A 206 14.72 -12.12 -19.14
CA LYS A 206 14.73 -13.29 -20.05
C LYS A 206 14.62 -12.93 -21.53
N LYS A 207 14.09 -11.75 -21.89
CA LYS A 207 13.96 -11.34 -23.30
C LYS A 207 15.32 -11.09 -23.95
N ASP A 208 15.37 -11.05 -25.27
CA ASP A 208 16.57 -10.68 -26.01
C ASP A 208 17.04 -9.29 -25.56
N LEU A 209 18.33 -9.13 -25.38
CA LEU A 209 18.96 -7.88 -24.98
C LEU A 209 20.26 -7.72 -25.77
N GLU A 210 20.37 -6.63 -26.51
CA GLU A 210 21.54 -6.24 -27.25
C GLU A 210 22.06 -4.90 -26.76
N LEU A 211 23.30 -4.86 -26.30
CA LEU A 211 24.00 -3.67 -25.84
C LEU A 211 25.24 -3.45 -26.71
N GLU A 212 25.07 -2.76 -27.83
CA GLU A 212 26.13 -2.51 -28.82
C GLU A 212 27.38 -1.85 -28.24
N ILE A 213 27.18 -0.89 -27.27
CA ILE A 213 28.27 -0.13 -26.64
C ILE A 213 29.33 -1.03 -25.98
N ILE A 214 28.90 -2.18 -25.44
CA ILE A 214 29.78 -3.14 -24.74
C ILE A 214 29.85 -4.48 -25.47
N ASN A 215 29.34 -4.55 -26.71
CA ASN A 215 29.27 -5.75 -27.54
C ASN A 215 28.69 -6.95 -26.78
N TYR A 216 27.61 -6.71 -26.03
CA TYR A 216 26.91 -7.73 -25.26
C TYR A 216 25.61 -8.11 -25.94
N ASN A 217 25.45 -9.40 -26.21
CA ASN A 217 24.22 -9.97 -26.76
C ASN A 217 23.75 -11.12 -25.89
N LYS A 218 22.49 -11.05 -25.50
CA LYS A 218 21.82 -12.08 -24.69
C LYS A 218 20.56 -12.56 -25.40
N SER A 219 20.49 -13.84 -25.68
CA SER A 219 19.28 -14.46 -26.24
C SER A 219 18.18 -14.67 -25.20
N LYS A 220 16.92 -14.75 -25.65
CA LYS A 220 15.75 -15.03 -24.81
C LYS A 220 15.81 -16.38 -24.07
N ASN A 221 16.68 -17.27 -24.45
CA ASN A 221 16.84 -18.60 -23.83
C ASN A 221 17.73 -18.56 -22.57
N SER A 222 18.38 -17.43 -22.30
CA SER A 222 19.20 -17.21 -21.11
C SER A 222 18.58 -16.19 -20.19
N ILE A 223 18.93 -16.22 -18.90
CA ILE A 223 18.49 -15.23 -17.88
C ILE A 223 19.70 -14.37 -17.55
N ALA A 224 19.54 -13.06 -17.61
CA ALA A 224 20.48 -12.10 -17.03
C ALA A 224 19.90 -11.57 -15.70
N ASN A 225 20.76 -11.35 -14.73
CA ASN A 225 20.45 -10.59 -13.52
C ASN A 225 20.98 -9.17 -13.74
N LEU A 226 20.09 -8.19 -13.69
CA LEU A 226 20.35 -6.77 -13.94
C LEU A 226 20.17 -5.96 -12.68
#